data_37f6dc3310a21c209b16c0619e02a39e
#
_entry.id   37f6dc3310a21c209b16c0619e02a39e
#
_cell.length_a   1.000
_cell.length_b   1.000
_cell.length_c   1.000
_cell.angle_alpha   90.00
_cell.angle_beta   90.00
_cell.angle_gamma   90.00
#
_symmetry.space_group_name_H-M   'P 1'
#
loop_
_entity.id
_entity.type
_entity.pdbx_description
1 polymer ?
#
loop_
_entity_poly.entity_id
_entity_poly.type
_entity_poly.pdbx_seq_one_letter_code
_entity_poly.pdbx_strand_id
1 'polypeptide(L)'
;SVTVNGYRVIPKKFSLSAYQMILGSMGKNLLNAYTVTIGVTVFGTLLSVLVSAAFAYVLTVREFKPKGALNMFLYIPMIFSAGLLPWYIMCTKYYHLTDSFLALVLPCCMNAFNVFLLRNFFKSIPEELAEAAKIDGANYLRIFRVIYFPLAKVGLVTVGLFYALSYWNDYYLSLMFINKQNMYPLQYYLYNMLSNVQFMANQANASLGYNINIPLETTKMATICVTVGPIILLYPFAQKYITKGVIVGAVKG
;
A
#
# COMPACT_ATOMS: atom_id res chain seq x y z
N SER A 1 -5.50 -10.82 -31.75
CA SER A 1 -6.18 -9.86 -32.62
C SER A 1 -5.63 -8.44 -32.55
N VAL A 2 -5.03 -8.03 -31.42
CA VAL A 2 -4.34 -6.71 -31.28
C VAL A 2 -3.07 -6.68 -32.12
N THR A 3 -2.33 -7.77 -32.17
CA THR A 3 -1.11 -7.94 -32.99
C THR A 3 -1.37 -7.85 -34.51
N VAL A 4 -2.57 -8.20 -34.97
CA VAL A 4 -2.94 -8.19 -36.40
C VAL A 4 -3.70 -6.93 -36.80
N ASN A 5 -4.51 -6.37 -35.89
CA ASN A 5 -5.43 -5.27 -36.21
C ASN A 5 -5.08 -3.94 -35.52
N GLY A 6 -3.97 -3.88 -34.75
CA GLY A 6 -3.58 -2.71 -33.94
C GLY A 6 -4.51 -2.43 -32.75
N TYR A 7 -4.16 -1.40 -31.97
CA TYR A 7 -4.99 -0.95 -30.85
C TYR A 7 -6.22 -0.18 -31.38
N ARG A 8 -7.43 -0.62 -30.99
CA ARG A 8 -8.69 0.04 -31.29
C ARG A 8 -9.55 0.16 -30.05
N VAL A 9 -10.27 1.25 -29.93
CA VAL A 9 -11.17 1.51 -28.79
C VAL A 9 -12.35 0.51 -28.80
N ILE A 10 -12.86 0.16 -30.00
CA ILE A 10 -13.92 -0.83 -30.18
C ILE A 10 -13.33 -2.10 -30.79
N PRO A 11 -13.35 -3.25 -30.10
CA PRO A 11 -12.78 -4.49 -30.59
C PRO A 11 -13.61 -5.06 -31.75
N LYS A 12 -12.96 -5.52 -32.83
CA LYS A 12 -13.63 -6.20 -33.97
C LYS A 12 -14.16 -7.59 -33.57
N LYS A 13 -13.53 -8.27 -32.62
CA LYS A 13 -13.98 -9.58 -32.10
C LYS A 13 -13.83 -9.55 -30.57
N PHE A 14 -14.93 -9.79 -29.88
CA PHE A 14 -14.91 -10.02 -28.44
C PHE A 14 -14.33 -11.40 -28.16
N SER A 15 -13.30 -11.47 -27.30
CA SER A 15 -12.71 -12.72 -26.85
C SER A 15 -12.45 -12.64 -25.34
N LEU A 16 -12.98 -13.61 -24.62
CA LEU A 16 -12.77 -13.78 -23.19
C LEU A 16 -11.60 -14.74 -22.89
N SER A 17 -10.84 -15.17 -23.90
CA SER A 17 -9.78 -16.17 -23.76
C SER A 17 -8.71 -15.76 -22.73
N ALA A 18 -8.35 -14.47 -22.66
CA ALA A 18 -7.40 -13.97 -21.64
C ALA A 18 -7.96 -14.10 -20.21
N TYR A 19 -9.25 -13.78 -20.02
CA TYR A 19 -9.90 -13.96 -18.72
C TYR A 19 -10.08 -15.44 -18.36
N GLN A 20 -10.40 -16.30 -19.32
CA GLN A 20 -10.47 -17.74 -19.12
C GLN A 20 -9.11 -18.34 -18.73
N MET A 21 -8.02 -17.82 -19.31
CA MET A 21 -6.67 -18.22 -18.96
C MET A 21 -6.31 -17.80 -17.51
N ILE A 22 -6.69 -16.58 -17.10
CA ILE A 22 -6.43 -16.06 -15.76
C ILE A 22 -7.32 -16.75 -14.72
N LEU A 23 -8.61 -16.98 -15.01
CA LEU A 23 -9.59 -17.49 -14.05
C LEU A 23 -9.70 -19.03 -14.06
N GLY A 24 -9.35 -19.69 -15.15
CA GLY A 24 -9.55 -21.14 -15.35
C GLY A 24 -8.55 -21.99 -14.55
N SER A 25 -7.38 -22.22 -15.10
CA SER A 25 -6.37 -23.10 -14.47
C SER A 25 -5.72 -22.53 -13.21
N MET A 26 -5.83 -21.21 -13.00
CA MET A 26 -5.18 -20.47 -11.90
C MET A 26 -6.16 -19.92 -10.85
N GLY A 27 -7.46 -20.21 -10.95
CA GLY A 27 -8.50 -19.57 -10.12
C GLY A 27 -8.27 -19.74 -8.62
N LYS A 28 -7.83 -20.92 -8.15
CA LYS A 28 -7.53 -21.15 -6.74
C LYS A 28 -6.35 -20.31 -6.25
N ASN A 29 -5.27 -20.22 -7.03
CA ASN A 29 -4.09 -19.43 -6.68
C ASN A 29 -4.39 -17.93 -6.74
N LEU A 30 -5.23 -17.50 -7.68
CA LEU A 30 -5.68 -16.12 -7.78
C LEU A 30 -6.53 -15.71 -6.57
N LEU A 31 -7.49 -16.56 -6.15
CA LEU A 31 -8.28 -16.33 -4.94
C LEU A 31 -7.40 -16.24 -3.69
N ASN A 32 -6.41 -17.13 -3.57
CA ASN A 32 -5.44 -17.05 -2.49
C ASN A 32 -4.65 -15.73 -2.51
N ALA A 33 -4.19 -15.30 -3.68
CA ALA A 33 -3.48 -14.03 -3.85
C ALA A 33 -4.35 -12.82 -3.46
N TYR A 34 -5.65 -12.83 -3.79
CA TYR A 34 -6.60 -11.82 -3.30
C TYR A 34 -6.71 -11.84 -1.77
N THR A 35 -6.83 -13.01 -1.17
CA THR A 35 -6.96 -13.16 0.29
C THR A 35 -5.72 -12.61 1.00
N VAL A 36 -4.52 -12.94 0.50
CA VAL A 36 -3.26 -12.42 1.03
C VAL A 36 -3.22 -10.88 0.88
N THR A 37 -3.56 -10.34 -0.30
CA THR A 37 -3.56 -8.89 -0.53
C THR A 37 -4.54 -8.16 0.40
N ILE A 38 -5.76 -8.66 0.52
CA ILE A 38 -6.77 -8.06 1.42
C ILE A 38 -6.27 -8.11 2.86
N GLY A 39 -5.74 -9.26 3.31
CA GLY A 39 -5.18 -9.41 4.64
C GLY A 39 -4.04 -8.44 4.93
N VAL A 40 -3.06 -8.34 4.02
CA VAL A 40 -1.92 -7.40 4.12
C VAL A 40 -2.42 -5.95 4.11
N THR A 41 -3.33 -5.61 3.20
CA THR A 41 -3.87 -4.24 3.09
C THR A 41 -4.63 -3.84 4.34
N VAL A 42 -5.54 -4.67 4.84
CA VAL A 42 -6.35 -4.33 6.03
C VAL A 42 -5.46 -4.27 7.27
N PHE A 43 -4.72 -5.34 7.56
CA PHE A 43 -3.88 -5.40 8.75
C PHE A 43 -2.75 -4.36 8.70
N GLY A 44 -2.06 -4.25 7.56
CA GLY A 44 -0.99 -3.28 7.35
C GLY A 44 -1.48 -1.84 7.51
N THR A 45 -2.63 -1.49 6.91
CA THR A 45 -3.23 -0.15 7.04
C THR A 45 -3.59 0.17 8.48
N LEU A 46 -4.27 -0.73 9.19
CA LEU A 46 -4.65 -0.52 10.58
C LEU A 46 -3.42 -0.31 11.48
N LEU A 47 -2.43 -1.18 11.37
CA LEU A 47 -1.18 -1.07 12.12
C LEU A 47 -0.46 0.24 11.79
N SER A 48 -0.31 0.58 10.51
CA SER A 48 0.39 1.78 10.07
C SER A 48 -0.29 3.07 10.52
N VAL A 49 -1.61 3.13 10.46
CA VAL A 49 -2.39 4.28 10.95
C VAL A 49 -2.23 4.43 12.46
N LEU A 50 -2.30 3.33 13.23
CA LEU A 50 -2.14 3.38 14.70
C LEU A 50 -0.73 3.84 15.08
N VAL A 51 0.30 3.27 14.47
CA VAL A 51 1.71 3.66 14.74
C VAL A 51 1.94 5.11 14.35
N SER A 52 1.52 5.51 13.14
CA SER A 52 1.69 6.89 12.67
C SER A 52 0.91 7.90 13.51
N ALA A 53 -0.30 7.56 13.96
CA ALA A 53 -1.11 8.41 14.82
C ALA A 53 -0.48 8.56 16.21
N ALA A 54 0.03 7.49 16.80
CA ALA A 54 0.72 7.54 18.08
C ALA A 54 1.98 8.43 17.99
N PHE A 55 2.78 8.26 16.94
CA PHE A 55 3.96 9.09 16.68
C PHE A 55 3.60 10.57 16.47
N ALA A 56 2.60 10.83 15.62
CA ALA A 56 2.12 12.19 15.33
C ALA A 56 1.60 12.88 16.59
N TYR A 57 0.90 12.15 17.47
CA TYR A 57 0.41 12.68 18.74
C TYR A 57 1.55 13.08 19.66
N VAL A 58 2.56 12.20 19.86
CA VAL A 58 3.72 12.51 20.69
C VAL A 58 4.46 13.77 20.20
N LEU A 59 4.57 13.95 18.87
CA LEU A 59 5.16 15.15 18.27
C LEU A 59 4.31 16.42 18.45
N THR A 60 3.05 16.28 18.82
CA THR A 60 2.13 17.41 19.05
C THR A 60 2.18 17.88 20.51
N VAL A 61 2.45 16.98 21.46
CA VAL A 61 2.51 17.32 22.90
C VAL A 61 3.61 18.34 23.19
N ARG A 62 3.25 19.47 23.81
CA ARG A 62 4.20 20.57 24.09
C ARG A 62 5.27 20.20 25.12
N GLU A 63 4.88 19.50 26.17
CA GLU A 63 5.75 19.15 27.29
C GLU A 63 6.75 18.06 26.96
N PHE A 64 6.60 17.36 25.82
CA PHE A 64 7.51 16.29 25.43
C PHE A 64 8.84 16.85 24.94
N LYS A 65 9.84 16.87 25.82
CA LYS A 65 11.17 17.46 25.57
C LYS A 65 11.90 16.86 24.35
N PRO A 66 11.94 15.51 24.13
CA PRO A 66 12.71 14.92 23.03
C PRO A 66 12.05 15.00 21.66
N LYS A 67 10.95 15.76 21.48
CA LYS A 67 10.26 15.90 20.18
C LYS A 67 11.17 16.39 19.04
N GLY A 68 12.20 17.20 19.35
CA GLY A 68 13.21 17.62 18.37
C GLY A 68 13.99 16.45 17.79
N ALA A 69 14.48 15.56 18.65
CA ALA A 69 15.21 14.36 18.27
C ALA A 69 14.31 13.39 17.46
N LEU A 70 13.03 13.21 17.88
CA LEU A 70 12.08 12.39 17.13
C LEU A 70 11.72 12.98 15.75
N ASN A 71 11.59 14.30 15.63
CA ASN A 71 11.44 14.94 14.34
C ASN A 71 12.63 14.66 13.42
N MET A 72 13.87 14.81 13.93
CA MET A 72 15.08 14.48 13.18
C MET A 72 15.13 13.01 12.78
N PHE A 73 14.77 12.11 13.68
CA PHE A 73 14.71 10.68 13.40
C PHE A 73 13.75 10.34 12.23
N LEU A 74 12.63 11.03 12.13
CA LEU A 74 11.70 10.88 11.00
C LEU A 74 12.19 11.60 9.73
N TYR A 75 12.87 12.73 9.88
CA TYR A 75 13.30 13.56 8.77
C TYR A 75 14.52 13.02 8.04
N ILE A 76 15.48 12.46 8.78
CA ILE A 76 16.71 11.90 8.20
C ILE A 76 16.44 10.84 7.13
N PRO A 77 15.58 9.81 7.35
CA PRO A 77 15.29 8.81 6.32
C PRO A 77 14.53 9.35 5.09
N MET A 78 13.92 10.54 5.17
CA MET A 78 13.30 11.17 4.00
C MET A 78 14.34 11.75 3.03
N ILE A 79 15.49 12.18 3.56
CA ILE A 79 16.55 12.82 2.78
C ILE A 79 17.64 11.83 2.42
N PHE A 80 18.01 10.96 3.35
CA PHE A 80 19.09 9.99 3.20
C PHE A 80 18.55 8.57 3.15
N SER A 81 18.84 7.85 2.07
CA SER A 81 18.57 6.43 1.96
C SER A 81 19.85 5.64 2.22
N ALA A 82 19.78 4.64 3.10
CA ALA A 82 20.88 3.70 3.32
C ALA A 82 21.13 2.78 2.12
N GLY A 83 20.24 2.78 1.12
CA GLY A 83 20.28 1.91 -0.02
C GLY A 83 19.59 0.56 0.20
N LEU A 84 19.44 -0.18 -0.90
CA LEU A 84 18.71 -1.44 -0.91
C LEU A 84 19.40 -2.54 -0.08
N LEU A 85 20.71 -2.70 -0.24
CA LEU A 85 21.45 -3.82 0.35
C LEU A 85 21.47 -3.80 1.88
N PRO A 86 21.81 -2.68 2.57
CA PRO A 86 21.72 -2.60 4.03
C PRO A 86 20.30 -2.86 4.55
N TRP A 87 19.28 -2.30 3.90
CA TRP A 87 17.89 -2.51 4.26
C TRP A 87 17.48 -3.98 4.12
N TYR A 88 17.84 -4.64 3.03
CA TYR A 88 17.58 -6.06 2.79
C TYR A 88 18.24 -6.95 3.86
N ILE A 89 19.51 -6.69 4.19
CA ILE A 89 20.24 -7.42 5.23
C ILE A 89 19.57 -7.25 6.59
N MET A 90 19.16 -6.03 6.94
CA MET A 90 18.43 -5.78 8.19
C MET A 90 17.14 -6.59 8.27
N CYS A 91 16.33 -6.56 7.22
CA CYS A 91 15.06 -7.29 7.19
C CYS A 91 15.25 -8.81 7.24
N THR A 92 16.24 -9.36 6.50
CA THR A 92 16.42 -10.82 6.39
C THR A 92 17.22 -11.42 7.51
N LYS A 93 18.40 -10.85 7.86
CA LYS A 93 19.31 -11.41 8.87
C LYS A 93 18.98 -11.04 10.29
N TYR A 94 18.56 -9.78 10.54
CA TYR A 94 18.32 -9.31 11.89
C TYR A 94 16.86 -9.46 12.32
N TYR A 95 15.91 -9.14 11.46
CA TYR A 95 14.48 -9.25 11.77
C TYR A 95 13.86 -10.58 11.33
N HIS A 96 14.60 -11.43 10.60
CA HIS A 96 14.12 -12.72 10.07
C HIS A 96 12.80 -12.64 9.30
N LEU A 97 12.61 -11.57 8.55
CA LEU A 97 11.41 -11.29 7.78
C LEU A 97 11.47 -11.98 6.40
N THR A 98 11.71 -13.30 6.36
CA THR A 98 11.68 -14.08 5.13
C THR A 98 10.51 -15.04 5.19
N ASP A 99 9.75 -15.17 4.07
CA ASP A 99 8.61 -16.09 3.96
C ASP A 99 7.58 -15.91 5.11
N SER A 100 7.37 -14.68 5.55
CA SER A 100 6.48 -14.30 6.64
C SER A 100 5.46 -13.24 6.20
N PHE A 101 4.24 -13.32 6.75
CA PHE A 101 3.23 -12.27 6.56
C PHE A 101 3.71 -10.90 7.04
N LEU A 102 4.50 -10.88 8.13
CA LEU A 102 5.07 -9.65 8.67
C LEU A 102 6.09 -8.99 7.72
N ALA A 103 6.74 -9.77 6.85
CA ALA A 103 7.63 -9.23 5.82
C ALA A 103 6.91 -8.32 4.82
N LEU A 104 5.61 -8.55 4.60
CA LEU A 104 4.77 -7.76 3.71
C LEU A 104 4.19 -6.50 4.40
N VAL A 105 4.29 -6.42 5.74
CA VAL A 105 3.68 -5.34 6.51
C VAL A 105 4.70 -4.43 7.16
N LEU A 106 5.65 -4.98 7.95
CA LEU A 106 6.52 -4.21 8.82
C LEU A 106 7.45 -3.22 8.10
N PRO A 107 8.08 -3.56 6.96
CA PRO A 107 9.00 -2.64 6.31
C PRO A 107 8.36 -1.32 5.84
N CYS A 108 7.05 -1.32 5.60
CA CYS A 108 6.29 -0.16 5.16
C CYS A 108 5.31 0.38 6.22
N CYS A 109 5.35 -0.14 7.46
CA CYS A 109 4.35 0.20 8.49
C CYS A 109 4.43 1.65 8.99
N MET A 110 5.52 2.36 8.76
CA MET A 110 5.67 3.75 9.14
C MET A 110 6.28 4.56 8.00
N ASN A 111 5.56 5.59 7.56
CA ASN A 111 6.02 6.56 6.57
C ASN A 111 6.07 7.95 7.21
N ALA A 112 7.23 8.61 7.16
CA ALA A 112 7.42 9.91 7.81
C ALA A 112 6.49 10.99 7.26
N PHE A 113 6.22 11.02 5.94
CA PHE A 113 5.27 11.96 5.35
C PHE A 113 3.86 11.80 5.96
N ASN A 114 3.39 10.57 6.10
CA ASN A 114 2.09 10.28 6.71
C ASN A 114 2.02 10.69 8.18
N VAL A 115 3.12 10.52 8.93
CA VAL A 115 3.22 10.98 10.33
C VAL A 115 3.14 12.51 10.40
N PHE A 116 3.87 13.24 9.55
CA PHE A 116 3.80 14.70 9.51
C PHE A 116 2.44 15.21 9.05
N LEU A 117 1.80 14.54 8.12
CA LEU A 117 0.45 14.88 7.70
C LEU A 117 -0.54 14.73 8.86
N LEU A 118 -0.52 13.60 9.59
CA LEU A 118 -1.36 13.42 10.78
C LEU A 118 -1.06 14.43 11.87
N ARG A 119 0.22 14.77 12.09
CA ARG A 119 0.61 15.82 13.03
C ARG A 119 -0.03 17.16 12.70
N ASN A 120 -0.13 17.52 11.43
CA ASN A 120 -0.79 18.77 11.02
C ASN A 120 -2.30 18.73 11.34
N PHE A 121 -2.97 17.59 11.15
CA PHE A 121 -4.36 17.43 11.59
C PHE A 121 -4.50 17.52 13.11
N PHE A 122 -3.60 16.93 13.88
CA PHE A 122 -3.63 17.02 15.34
C PHE A 122 -3.38 18.46 15.83
N LYS A 123 -2.50 19.21 15.20
CA LYS A 123 -2.26 20.61 15.50
C LYS A 123 -3.44 21.53 15.18
N SER A 124 -4.36 21.12 14.33
CA SER A 124 -5.58 21.91 14.06
C SER A 124 -6.65 21.78 15.14
N ILE A 125 -6.49 20.82 16.05
CA ILE A 125 -7.39 20.64 17.21
C ILE A 125 -7.03 21.69 18.27
N PRO A 126 -8.01 22.44 18.82
CA PRO A 126 -7.77 23.40 19.89
C PRO A 126 -7.09 22.76 21.10
N GLU A 127 -6.03 23.38 21.58
CA GLU A 127 -5.20 22.83 22.68
C GLU A 127 -5.96 22.89 24.01
N GLU A 128 -6.88 23.83 24.15
CA GLU A 128 -7.72 24.01 25.32
C GLU A 128 -8.51 22.74 25.69
N LEU A 129 -8.86 21.92 24.70
CA LEU A 129 -9.53 20.62 24.94
C LEU A 129 -8.61 19.64 25.66
N ALA A 130 -7.32 19.64 25.33
CA ALA A 130 -6.35 18.78 25.97
C ALA A 130 -5.99 19.30 27.39
N GLU A 131 -5.91 20.61 27.54
CA GLU A 131 -5.65 21.26 28.84
C GLU A 131 -6.79 21.02 29.82
N ALA A 132 -8.05 21.22 29.40
CA ALA A 132 -9.22 20.91 30.23
C ALA A 132 -9.23 19.43 30.68
N ALA A 133 -8.96 18.50 29.77
CA ALA A 133 -8.89 17.08 30.11
C ALA A 133 -7.75 16.76 31.08
N LYS A 134 -6.63 17.49 31.02
CA LYS A 134 -5.53 17.33 32.01
C LYS A 134 -5.94 17.81 33.40
N ILE A 135 -6.68 18.93 33.49
CA ILE A 135 -7.24 19.45 34.75
C ILE A 135 -8.18 18.40 35.35
N ASP A 136 -8.99 17.73 34.53
CA ASP A 136 -9.86 16.61 34.93
C ASP A 136 -9.10 15.30 35.26
N GLY A 137 -7.76 15.32 35.27
CA GLY A 137 -6.93 14.18 35.62
C GLY A 137 -6.74 13.15 34.52
N ALA A 138 -7.07 13.45 33.26
CA ALA A 138 -6.86 12.52 32.14
C ALA A 138 -5.36 12.37 31.82
N ASN A 139 -4.90 11.13 31.70
CA ASN A 139 -3.55 10.85 31.23
C ASN A 139 -3.42 11.03 29.70
N TYR A 140 -2.17 11.13 29.19
CA TYR A 140 -1.90 11.35 27.76
C TYR A 140 -2.56 10.32 26.84
N LEU A 141 -2.62 9.04 27.24
CA LEU A 141 -3.24 7.99 26.45
C LEU A 141 -4.76 8.16 26.35
N ARG A 142 -5.39 8.61 27.43
CA ARG A 142 -6.84 8.92 27.45
C ARG A 142 -7.15 10.13 26.58
N ILE A 143 -6.35 11.18 26.68
CA ILE A 143 -6.45 12.39 25.83
C ILE A 143 -6.29 12.00 24.34
N PHE A 144 -5.30 11.18 24.01
CA PHE A 144 -5.12 10.67 22.65
C PHE A 144 -6.36 9.95 22.13
N ARG A 145 -6.85 8.96 22.91
CA ARG A 145 -7.96 8.09 22.46
C ARG A 145 -9.31 8.80 22.40
N VAL A 146 -9.58 9.72 23.33
CA VAL A 146 -10.90 10.34 23.50
C VAL A 146 -11.02 11.67 22.77
N ILE A 147 -9.93 12.40 22.61
CA ILE A 147 -9.94 13.74 22.01
C ILE A 147 -9.28 13.71 20.62
N TYR A 148 -7.98 13.45 20.56
CA TYR A 148 -7.23 13.60 19.31
C TYR A 148 -7.63 12.59 18.24
N PHE A 149 -7.74 11.30 18.59
CA PHE A 149 -8.05 10.25 17.63
C PHE A 149 -9.43 10.44 16.97
N PRO A 150 -10.53 10.69 17.68
CA PRO A 150 -11.83 10.90 17.06
C PRO A 150 -11.95 12.24 16.33
N LEU A 151 -11.37 13.34 16.86
CA LEU A 151 -11.45 14.65 16.20
C LEU A 151 -10.61 14.71 14.90
N ALA A 152 -9.51 13.97 14.81
CA ALA A 152 -8.69 13.87 13.61
C ALA A 152 -9.19 12.81 12.60
N LYS A 153 -10.43 12.34 12.69
CA LYS A 153 -10.99 11.29 11.85
C LYS A 153 -10.73 11.49 10.34
N VAL A 154 -10.84 12.73 9.86
CA VAL A 154 -10.58 13.05 8.44
C VAL A 154 -9.12 12.76 8.09
N GLY A 155 -8.17 13.20 8.91
CA GLY A 155 -6.74 12.93 8.73
C GLY A 155 -6.41 11.45 8.81
N LEU A 156 -6.98 10.73 9.78
CA LEU A 156 -6.79 9.28 9.94
C LEU A 156 -7.28 8.50 8.71
N VAL A 157 -8.46 8.84 8.18
CA VAL A 157 -9.00 8.20 6.97
C VAL A 157 -8.15 8.54 5.75
N THR A 158 -7.69 9.78 5.61
CA THR A 158 -6.83 10.19 4.48
C THR A 158 -5.50 9.42 4.50
N VAL A 159 -4.83 9.36 5.64
CA VAL A 159 -3.58 8.61 5.79
C VAL A 159 -3.81 7.10 5.67
N GLY A 160 -4.93 6.61 6.20
CA GLY A 160 -5.34 5.22 6.03
C GLY A 160 -5.50 4.83 4.57
N LEU A 161 -6.07 5.72 3.75
CA LEU A 161 -6.16 5.49 2.30
C LEU A 161 -4.78 5.44 1.64
N PHE A 162 -3.84 6.32 2.00
CA PHE A 162 -2.49 6.28 1.44
C PHE A 162 -1.78 4.97 1.77
N TYR A 163 -1.89 4.48 3.00
CA TYR A 163 -1.35 3.18 3.38
C TYR A 163 -2.06 2.03 2.65
N ALA A 164 -3.40 2.06 2.57
CA ALA A 164 -4.17 1.03 1.89
C ALA A 164 -3.78 0.91 0.40
N LEU A 165 -3.63 2.03 -0.29
CA LEU A 165 -3.17 2.05 -1.68
C LEU A 165 -1.72 1.58 -1.82
N SER A 166 -0.85 1.93 -0.88
CA SER A 166 0.53 1.48 -0.86
C SER A 166 0.62 -0.05 -0.72
N TYR A 167 -0.06 -0.63 0.26
CA TYR A 167 -0.08 -2.09 0.46
C TYR A 167 -0.77 -2.85 -0.67
N TRP A 168 -1.86 -2.33 -1.20
CA TRP A 168 -2.57 -2.97 -2.32
C TRP A 168 -1.71 -3.07 -3.57
N ASN A 169 -0.93 -2.03 -3.87
CA ASN A 169 -0.11 -1.96 -5.07
C ASN A 169 1.31 -2.53 -4.88
N ASP A 170 1.65 -3.00 -3.68
CA ASP A 170 2.99 -3.49 -3.43
C ASP A 170 3.21 -4.88 -4.05
N TYR A 171 4.25 -4.99 -4.87
CA TYR A 171 4.80 -6.26 -5.34
C TYR A 171 6.27 -6.43 -4.91
N TYR A 172 6.90 -5.30 -4.52
CA TYR A 172 8.34 -5.24 -4.30
C TYR A 172 8.77 -5.98 -3.03
N LEU A 173 8.02 -5.85 -1.93
CA LEU A 173 8.29 -6.60 -0.70
C LEU A 173 8.19 -8.11 -0.94
N SER A 174 7.21 -8.53 -1.74
CA SER A 174 7.06 -9.94 -2.09
C SER A 174 8.22 -10.44 -2.95
N LEU A 175 8.67 -9.64 -3.92
CA LEU A 175 9.84 -9.94 -4.75
C LEU A 175 11.10 -10.12 -3.91
N MET A 176 11.26 -9.33 -2.85
CA MET A 176 12.45 -9.34 -1.99
C MET A 176 12.42 -10.44 -0.91
N PHE A 177 11.25 -10.72 -0.33
CA PHE A 177 11.19 -11.49 0.91
C PHE A 177 10.38 -12.79 0.83
N ILE A 178 9.56 -13.01 -0.22
CA ILE A 178 8.63 -14.13 -0.27
C ILE A 178 9.01 -15.11 -1.39
N ASN A 179 9.36 -16.35 -1.00
CA ASN A 179 9.60 -17.45 -1.92
C ASN A 179 8.39 -18.39 -2.02
N LYS A 180 7.55 -18.45 -0.98
CA LYS A 180 6.40 -19.34 -0.92
C LYS A 180 5.24 -18.83 -1.76
N GLN A 181 4.87 -19.58 -2.79
CA GLN A 181 3.81 -19.20 -3.75
C GLN A 181 2.44 -18.97 -3.09
N ASN A 182 2.14 -19.67 -2.00
CA ASN A 182 0.89 -19.48 -1.27
C ASN A 182 0.81 -18.17 -0.48
N MET A 183 1.90 -17.41 -0.40
CA MET A 183 1.96 -16.11 0.26
C MET A 183 2.09 -14.94 -0.72
N TYR A 184 1.97 -15.20 -2.02
CA TYR A 184 2.07 -14.14 -3.03
C TYR A 184 0.83 -13.24 -3.00
N PRO A 185 0.99 -11.92 -2.77
CA PRO A 185 -0.06 -10.96 -3.03
C PRO A 185 -0.39 -10.86 -4.51
N LEU A 186 -1.56 -10.33 -4.82
CA LEU A 186 -2.11 -10.23 -6.17
C LEU A 186 -1.16 -9.58 -7.17
N GLN A 187 -0.57 -8.44 -6.82
CA GLN A 187 0.36 -7.71 -7.70
C GLN A 187 1.58 -8.55 -8.07
N TYR A 188 2.18 -9.20 -7.10
CA TYR A 188 3.34 -10.06 -7.34
C TYR A 188 2.97 -11.34 -8.08
N TYR A 189 1.82 -11.95 -7.76
CA TYR A 189 1.31 -13.11 -8.47
C TYR A 189 1.11 -12.82 -9.97
N LEU A 190 0.48 -11.70 -10.30
CA LEU A 190 0.25 -11.29 -11.67
C LEU A 190 1.53 -10.86 -12.39
N TYR A 191 2.46 -10.21 -11.67
CA TYR A 191 3.79 -9.91 -12.20
C TYR A 191 4.53 -11.19 -12.60
N ASN A 192 4.57 -12.21 -11.74
CA ASN A 192 5.18 -13.50 -12.03
C ASN A 192 4.50 -14.22 -13.21
N MET A 193 3.17 -14.19 -13.24
CA MET A 193 2.41 -14.78 -14.34
C MET A 193 2.79 -14.15 -15.68
N LEU A 194 2.83 -12.83 -15.75
CA LEU A 194 3.21 -12.10 -16.97
C LEU A 194 4.66 -12.37 -17.38
N SER A 195 5.58 -12.38 -16.42
CA SER A 195 7.00 -12.68 -16.66
C SER A 195 7.20 -14.07 -17.22
N ASN A 196 6.50 -15.07 -16.66
CA ASN A 196 6.56 -16.47 -17.13
C ASN A 196 5.99 -16.61 -18.56
N VAL A 197 4.86 -15.97 -18.84
CA VAL A 197 4.26 -15.98 -20.19
C VAL A 197 5.20 -15.33 -21.20
N GLN A 198 5.83 -14.22 -20.85
CA GLN A 198 6.81 -13.55 -21.71
C GLN A 198 8.07 -14.37 -21.94
N PHE A 199 8.58 -15.02 -20.90
CA PHE A 199 9.73 -15.92 -21.00
C PHE A 199 9.43 -17.11 -21.93
N MET A 200 8.28 -17.77 -21.75
CA MET A 200 7.84 -18.87 -22.61
C MET A 200 7.69 -18.44 -24.08
N ALA A 201 7.12 -17.25 -24.33
CA ALA A 201 6.98 -16.70 -25.67
C ALA A 201 8.34 -16.45 -26.33
N ASN A 202 9.29 -15.87 -25.60
CA ASN A 202 10.64 -15.62 -26.10
C ASN A 202 11.40 -16.91 -26.40
N GLN A 203 11.28 -17.91 -25.52
CA GLN A 203 11.94 -19.21 -25.70
C GLN A 203 11.36 -19.99 -26.87
N ALA A 204 10.04 -19.99 -27.04
CA ALA A 204 9.39 -20.66 -28.16
C ALA A 204 9.77 -20.03 -29.50
N ASN A 205 9.86 -18.70 -29.57
CA ASN A 205 10.33 -18.00 -30.78
C ASN A 205 11.81 -18.28 -31.10
N ALA A 206 12.65 -18.45 -30.06
CA ALA A 206 14.08 -18.72 -30.22
C ALA A 206 14.35 -20.17 -30.65
N SER A 207 13.58 -21.16 -30.14
CA SER A 207 13.87 -22.57 -30.31
C SER A 207 13.16 -23.23 -31.51
N LEU A 208 12.00 -22.71 -31.92
CA LEU A 208 11.14 -23.35 -32.92
C LEU A 208 10.97 -22.56 -34.23
N GLY A 209 11.44 -21.32 -34.30
CA GLY A 209 11.23 -20.45 -35.46
C GLY A 209 9.74 -20.14 -35.77
N TYR A 210 8.83 -20.62 -34.93
CA TYR A 210 7.40 -20.36 -35.04
C TYR A 210 7.00 -19.17 -34.19
N ASN A 211 6.35 -18.18 -34.80
CA ASN A 211 5.67 -17.11 -34.09
C ASN A 211 4.46 -17.71 -33.34
N ILE A 212 4.70 -18.21 -32.11
CA ILE A 212 3.60 -18.60 -31.24
C ILE A 212 2.91 -17.29 -30.80
N ASN A 213 1.74 -17.05 -31.37
CA ASN A 213 0.91 -15.88 -31.04
C ASN A 213 0.26 -16.08 -29.64
N ILE A 214 1.08 -16.01 -28.57
CA ILE A 214 0.54 -15.88 -27.23
C ILE A 214 -0.04 -14.46 -27.15
N PRO A 215 -1.31 -14.29 -26.74
CA PRO A 215 -1.95 -12.95 -26.70
C PRO A 215 -1.43 -12.15 -25.48
N LEU A 216 -0.13 -11.88 -25.45
CA LEU A 216 0.59 -11.16 -24.37
C LEU A 216 -0.08 -9.83 -24.04
N GLU A 217 -0.40 -9.03 -25.05
CA GLU A 217 -1.01 -7.71 -24.84
C GLU A 217 -2.42 -7.83 -24.25
N THR A 218 -3.21 -8.80 -24.73
CA THR A 218 -4.56 -9.03 -24.18
C THR A 218 -4.51 -9.55 -22.74
N THR A 219 -3.53 -10.39 -22.44
CA THR A 219 -3.31 -10.90 -21.08
C THR A 219 -2.86 -9.78 -20.13
N LYS A 220 -1.97 -8.87 -20.57
CA LYS A 220 -1.60 -7.68 -19.80
C LYS A 220 -2.82 -6.80 -19.48
N MET A 221 -3.68 -6.53 -20.47
CA MET A 221 -4.88 -5.72 -20.28
C MET A 221 -5.87 -6.38 -19.32
N ALA A 222 -6.09 -7.69 -19.46
CA ALA A 222 -6.95 -8.45 -18.54
C ALA A 222 -6.38 -8.43 -17.09
N THR A 223 -5.06 -8.54 -16.93
CA THR A 223 -4.38 -8.42 -15.64
C THR A 223 -4.61 -7.05 -15.00
N ILE A 224 -4.47 -5.96 -15.77
CA ILE A 224 -4.76 -4.61 -15.30
C ILE A 224 -6.20 -4.50 -14.82
N CYS A 225 -7.18 -5.01 -15.57
CA CYS A 225 -8.58 -4.99 -15.16
C CYS A 225 -8.82 -5.74 -13.84
N VAL A 226 -8.16 -6.89 -13.64
CA VAL A 226 -8.27 -7.69 -12.42
C VAL A 226 -7.65 -6.96 -11.22
N THR A 227 -6.49 -6.29 -11.38
CA THR A 227 -5.83 -5.57 -10.30
C THR A 227 -6.51 -4.27 -9.93
N VAL A 228 -6.95 -3.51 -10.91
CA VAL A 228 -7.50 -2.15 -10.73
C VAL A 228 -9.00 -2.19 -10.38
N GLY A 229 -9.73 -3.22 -10.83
CA GLY A 229 -11.17 -3.34 -10.61
C GLY A 229 -11.63 -3.09 -9.17
N PRO A 230 -11.09 -3.78 -8.16
CA PRO A 230 -11.46 -3.55 -6.76
C PRO A 230 -11.16 -2.12 -6.27
N ILE A 231 -10.08 -1.50 -6.74
CA ILE A 231 -9.72 -0.12 -6.35
C ILE A 231 -10.73 0.88 -6.91
N ILE A 232 -11.14 0.72 -8.16
CA ILE A 232 -12.15 1.58 -8.79
C ILE A 232 -13.46 1.55 -8.00
N LEU A 233 -13.86 0.38 -7.49
CA LEU A 233 -15.07 0.25 -6.67
C LEU A 233 -14.95 0.93 -5.31
N LEU A 234 -13.74 1.00 -4.74
CA LEU A 234 -13.49 1.66 -3.45
C LEU A 234 -13.28 3.18 -3.59
N TYR A 235 -12.91 3.66 -4.79
CA TYR A 235 -12.58 5.07 -5.02
C TYR A 235 -13.69 6.06 -4.65
N PRO A 236 -15.00 5.85 -4.97
CA PRO A 236 -16.07 6.78 -4.60
C PRO A 236 -16.20 6.97 -3.09
N PHE A 237 -15.94 5.91 -2.31
CA PHE A 237 -15.96 5.98 -0.85
C PHE A 237 -14.77 6.77 -0.31
N ALA A 238 -13.60 6.60 -0.92
CA ALA A 238 -12.38 7.31 -0.56
C ALA A 238 -12.42 8.80 -0.93
N GLN A 239 -12.96 9.14 -2.10
CA GLN A 239 -13.03 10.51 -2.63
C GLN A 239 -13.73 11.48 -1.66
N LYS A 240 -14.80 11.05 -1.01
CA LYS A 240 -15.56 11.85 -0.02
C LYS A 240 -14.67 12.34 1.14
N TYR A 241 -13.65 11.58 1.52
CA TYR A 241 -12.76 11.93 2.63
C TYR A 241 -11.53 12.70 2.14
N ILE A 242 -11.01 12.40 0.95
CA ILE A 242 -9.86 13.10 0.36
C ILE A 242 -10.19 14.57 0.14
N THR A 243 -11.34 14.88 -0.49
CA THR A 243 -11.74 16.25 -0.76
C THR A 243 -11.89 17.09 0.51
N LYS A 244 -12.35 16.50 1.62
CA LYS A 244 -12.44 17.18 2.91
C LYS A 244 -11.08 17.32 3.60
N GLY A 245 -10.18 16.36 3.44
CA GLY A 245 -8.88 16.33 4.13
C GLY A 245 -7.84 17.24 3.49
N VAL A 246 -7.76 17.27 2.16
CA VAL A 246 -6.77 18.08 1.43
C VAL A 246 -7.07 19.58 1.54
N ILE A 247 -8.35 19.97 1.53
CA ILE A 247 -8.75 21.37 1.64
C ILE A 247 -8.40 21.96 3.01
N VAL A 248 -8.56 21.19 4.10
CA VAL A 248 -8.22 21.66 5.47
C VAL A 248 -6.70 21.85 5.64
N GLY A 249 -5.88 21.05 4.94
CA GLY A 249 -4.42 21.22 4.96
C GLY A 249 -3.88 22.38 4.11
N ALA A 250 -4.62 22.78 3.06
CA ALA A 250 -4.18 23.78 2.10
C ALA A 250 -4.59 25.22 2.45
N VAL A 251 -5.60 25.43 3.32
CA VAL A 251 -6.18 26.77 3.61
C VAL A 251 -5.50 27.46 4.81
N LYS A 252 -4.50 26.85 5.46
CA LYS A 252 -3.72 27.47 6.56
C LYS A 252 -2.24 27.66 6.16
N GLY A 253 -2.01 28.13 4.94
CA GLY A 253 -0.75 28.72 4.52
C GLY A 253 -0.88 30.24 4.45
#